data_aed8b3cce45e46179b0ae4159431839c
#
_entry.id   aed8b3cce45e46179b0ae4159431839c
#
_cell.length_a   1.000
_cell.length_b   1.000
_cell.length_c   1.000
_cell.angle_alpha   90.00
_cell.angle_beta   90.00
_cell.angle_gamma   90.00
#
_symmetry.space_group_name_H-M   'P 1'
#
loop_
_entity.id
_entity.type
_entity.pdbx_description
1 polymer ?
#
loop_
_entity_poly.entity_id
_entity_poly.type
_entity_poly.pdbx_seq_one_letter_code
_entity_poly.pdbx_strand_id
1 'polypeptide(L)'
;MRFHRVGMDGEIVIRESPESLDHQALLNSLNLDGCGAVVSFLGITRGHDNGKEIYRLEFDAWQDKLGQVLTDLANVAITRFGVKKIAMSHRIGSVAAGENIVSIHVASPHRKEAFQACEWLIDELKLQAPIWKKEVSETGESWKAGLG
;
A
#
# COMPACT_ATOMS: atom_id res chain seq x y z
N MET A 1 2.51 13.56 -0.74
CA MET A 1 3.98 13.65 -0.71
C MET A 1 4.59 12.40 -1.33
N ARG A 2 5.73 12.55 -1.94
CA ARG A 2 6.41 11.45 -2.62
C ARG A 2 7.83 11.29 -2.09
N PHE A 3 8.20 10.07 -1.70
CA PHE A 3 9.56 9.74 -1.34
C PHE A 3 10.14 8.81 -2.39
N HIS A 4 11.39 9.06 -2.75
CA HIS A 4 12.10 8.25 -3.72
C HIS A 4 13.50 7.96 -3.18
N ARG A 5 13.85 6.69 -3.10
CA ARG A 5 15.16 6.28 -2.68
C ARG A 5 15.73 5.27 -3.67
N VAL A 6 16.99 5.46 -4.02
CA VAL A 6 17.72 4.53 -4.87
C VAL A 6 18.96 4.06 -4.10
N GLY A 7 19.04 2.76 -3.83
CA GLY A 7 20.25 2.11 -3.38
C GLY A 7 21.05 1.61 -4.58
N MET A 8 22.12 0.84 -4.33
CA MET A 8 22.95 0.31 -5.41
C MET A 8 22.15 -0.49 -6.44
N ASP A 9 21.24 -1.34 -5.97
CA ASP A 9 20.36 -2.16 -6.82
C ASP A 9 18.90 -1.98 -6.49
N GLY A 10 18.59 -1.14 -5.48
CA GLY A 10 17.24 -0.98 -4.97
C GLY A 10 16.62 0.35 -5.34
N GLU A 11 15.33 0.32 -5.62
CA GLU A 11 14.55 1.54 -5.82
C GLU A 11 13.28 1.46 -4.98
N ILE A 12 12.97 2.54 -4.27
CA ILE A 12 11.76 2.64 -3.46
C ILE A 12 11.02 3.92 -3.82
N VAL A 13 9.75 3.78 -4.15
CA VAL A 13 8.85 4.90 -4.42
C VAL A 13 7.68 4.81 -3.46
N ILE A 14 7.49 5.85 -2.64
CA ILE A 14 6.41 5.92 -1.66
C ILE A 14 5.55 7.14 -1.95
N ARG A 15 4.23 6.95 -1.96
CA ARG A 15 3.28 8.04 -2.16
C ARG A 15 2.17 7.98 -1.13
N GLU A 16 1.81 9.15 -0.61
CA GLU A 16 0.57 9.35 0.12
C GLU A 16 -0.43 9.96 -0.86
N SER A 17 -1.63 9.39 -0.93
CA SER A 17 -2.61 9.76 -1.96
C SER A 17 -3.94 10.19 -1.31
N PRO A 18 -4.12 11.49 -1.00
CA PRO A 18 -5.34 11.95 -0.33
C PRO A 18 -6.57 11.93 -1.22
N GLU A 19 -6.43 12.11 -2.54
CA GLU A 19 -7.57 12.27 -3.44
C GLU A 19 -7.84 11.05 -4.32
N SER A 20 -6.79 10.41 -4.82
CA SER A 20 -6.92 9.23 -5.66
C SER A 20 -5.64 8.44 -5.65
N LEU A 21 -5.75 7.15 -5.97
CA LEU A 21 -4.59 6.27 -6.05
C LEU A 21 -4.59 5.60 -7.41
N ASP A 22 -3.62 5.98 -8.25
CA ASP A 22 -3.44 5.41 -9.58
C ASP A 22 -2.45 4.25 -9.51
N HIS A 23 -2.99 3.04 -9.47
CA HIS A 23 -2.21 1.80 -9.33
C HIS A 23 -1.23 1.61 -10.49
N GLN A 24 -1.67 1.87 -11.73
CA GLN A 24 -0.82 1.68 -12.90
C GLN A 24 0.29 2.74 -12.98
N ALA A 25 -0.02 3.99 -12.67
CA ALA A 25 0.97 5.06 -12.65
C ALA A 25 2.07 4.79 -11.62
N LEU A 26 1.69 4.23 -10.48
CA LEU A 26 2.66 3.86 -9.45
C LEU A 26 3.63 2.78 -9.97
N LEU A 27 3.10 1.74 -10.63
CA LEU A 27 3.95 0.72 -11.26
C LEU A 27 4.89 1.35 -12.30
N ASN A 28 4.37 2.23 -13.13
CA ASN A 28 5.14 2.88 -14.18
C ASN A 28 6.27 3.78 -13.64
N SER A 29 6.23 4.13 -12.36
CA SER A 29 7.28 4.94 -11.74
C SER A 29 8.56 4.13 -11.46
N LEU A 30 8.51 2.82 -11.53
CA LEU A 30 9.66 1.95 -11.28
C LEU A 30 10.45 1.69 -12.56
N ASN A 31 11.77 1.64 -12.43
CA ASN A 31 12.63 1.13 -13.49
C ASN A 31 12.75 -0.38 -13.33
N LEU A 32 12.22 -1.13 -14.29
CA LEU A 32 12.14 -2.60 -14.22
C LEU A 32 13.33 -3.31 -14.86
N ASP A 33 14.37 -2.60 -15.26
CA ASP A 33 15.57 -3.22 -15.83
C ASP A 33 16.16 -4.24 -14.86
N GLY A 34 16.47 -5.42 -15.40
CA GLY A 34 17.03 -6.52 -14.59
C GLY A 34 16.00 -7.30 -13.78
N CYS A 35 14.72 -6.94 -13.86
CA CYS A 35 13.65 -7.64 -13.16
C CYS A 35 12.91 -8.58 -14.10
N GLY A 36 12.72 -9.82 -13.67
CA GLY A 36 11.97 -10.84 -14.43
C GLY A 36 10.55 -11.02 -13.93
N ALA A 37 10.20 -10.41 -12.79
CA ALA A 37 8.88 -10.58 -12.18
C ALA A 37 8.44 -9.32 -11.48
N VAL A 38 7.14 -9.01 -11.59
CA VAL A 38 6.47 -7.99 -10.79
C VAL A 38 5.26 -8.65 -10.13
N VAL A 39 5.14 -8.49 -8.82
CA VAL A 39 3.96 -8.90 -8.07
C VAL A 39 3.32 -7.66 -7.49
N SER A 40 2.03 -7.52 -7.71
CA SER A 40 1.27 -6.33 -7.29
C SER A 40 0.11 -6.71 -6.40
N PHE A 41 -0.16 -5.86 -5.42
CA PHE A 41 -1.36 -5.94 -4.59
C PHE A 41 -2.13 -4.64 -4.72
N LEU A 42 -3.43 -4.77 -4.95
CA LEU A 42 -4.35 -3.63 -4.97
C LEU A 42 -5.47 -3.89 -3.99
N GLY A 43 -5.55 -3.05 -2.95
CA GLY A 43 -6.66 -3.08 -1.99
C GLY A 43 -7.74 -2.11 -2.43
N ILE A 44 -8.99 -2.57 -2.36
CA ILE A 44 -10.17 -1.82 -2.84
C ILE A 44 -11.19 -1.76 -1.72
N THR A 45 -11.91 -0.64 -1.63
CA THR A 45 -13.00 -0.49 -0.66
C THR A 45 -14.19 -1.34 -1.08
N ARG A 46 -14.56 -2.32 -0.25
CA ARG A 46 -15.72 -3.15 -0.50
C ARG A 46 -17.01 -2.35 -0.34
N GLY A 47 -17.96 -2.59 -1.22
CA GLY A 47 -19.28 -1.95 -1.16
C GLY A 47 -20.25 -2.62 -0.19
N HIS A 48 -19.94 -3.83 0.28
CA HIS A 48 -20.76 -4.60 1.21
C HIS A 48 -19.88 -5.36 2.19
N ASP A 49 -20.35 -5.45 3.42
CA ASP A 49 -19.68 -6.23 4.45
C ASP A 49 -20.73 -6.73 5.45
N ASN A 50 -20.74 -8.05 5.70
CA ASN A 50 -21.71 -8.70 6.59
C ASN A 50 -23.17 -8.35 6.26
N GLY A 51 -23.50 -8.28 4.96
CA GLY A 51 -24.84 -8.02 4.47
C GLY A 51 -25.28 -6.56 4.53
N LYS A 52 -24.42 -5.64 4.94
CA LYS A 52 -24.72 -4.22 4.95
C LYS A 52 -23.96 -3.47 3.87
N GLU A 53 -24.54 -2.41 3.39
CA GLU A 53 -23.92 -1.56 2.38
C GLU A 53 -22.89 -0.63 3.04
N ILE A 54 -21.69 -0.60 2.47
CA ILE A 54 -20.60 0.28 2.87
C ILE A 54 -20.55 1.45 1.89
N TYR A 55 -20.66 2.67 2.39
CA TYR A 55 -20.60 3.85 1.53
C TYR A 55 -19.16 4.30 1.30
N ARG A 56 -18.36 4.32 2.35
CA ARG A 56 -16.96 4.74 2.28
C ARG A 56 -16.20 4.31 3.52
N LEU A 57 -14.89 4.34 3.39
CA LEU A 57 -13.97 4.29 4.51
C LEU A 57 -13.34 5.67 4.67
N GLU A 58 -13.04 6.07 5.90
CA GLU A 58 -12.30 7.29 6.15
C GLU A 58 -11.03 6.92 6.90
N PHE A 59 -9.90 7.29 6.32
CA PHE A 59 -8.59 6.99 6.88
C PHE A 59 -8.01 8.26 7.49
N ASP A 60 -7.75 8.19 8.78
CA ASP A 60 -7.00 9.21 9.49
C ASP A 60 -5.58 8.69 9.70
N ALA A 61 -4.60 9.49 9.38
CA ALA A 61 -3.21 9.06 9.39
C ALA A 61 -2.35 10.07 10.16
N TRP A 62 -1.36 9.52 10.87
CA TRP A 62 -0.29 10.34 11.40
C TRP A 62 0.68 10.64 10.25
N GLN A 63 0.41 11.73 9.52
CA GLN A 63 1.06 12.03 8.24
C GLN A 63 2.57 12.13 8.34
N ASP A 64 3.10 12.72 9.41
CA ASP A 64 4.54 12.86 9.60
C ASP A 64 5.26 11.51 9.76
N LYS A 65 4.51 10.43 10.01
CA LYS A 65 5.06 9.10 10.25
C LYS A 65 4.77 8.11 9.14
N LEU A 66 3.67 8.30 8.41
CA LEU A 66 3.23 7.31 7.42
C LEU A 66 4.29 7.03 6.36
N GLY A 67 4.78 8.08 5.71
CA GLY A 67 5.80 7.92 4.66
C GLY A 67 7.06 7.24 5.18
N GLN A 68 7.49 7.58 6.39
CA GLN A 68 8.67 6.97 6.99
C GLN A 68 8.46 5.48 7.29
N VAL A 69 7.31 5.12 7.84
CA VAL A 69 7.00 3.72 8.12
C VAL A 69 6.98 2.90 6.83
N LEU A 70 6.31 3.40 5.78
CA LEU A 70 6.27 2.72 4.50
C LEU A 70 7.67 2.57 3.89
N THR A 71 8.49 3.59 3.98
CA THR A 71 9.88 3.56 3.50
C THR A 71 10.69 2.52 4.27
N ASP A 72 10.56 2.48 5.59
CA ASP A 72 11.27 1.51 6.43
C ASP A 72 10.86 0.09 6.11
N LEU A 73 9.57 -0.17 5.92
CA LEU A 73 9.08 -1.49 5.52
C LEU A 73 9.66 -1.91 4.17
N ALA A 74 9.70 -1.01 3.20
CA ALA A 74 10.27 -1.30 1.89
C ALA A 74 11.77 -1.63 1.99
N ASN A 75 12.52 -0.90 2.80
CA ASN A 75 13.93 -1.18 3.03
C ASN A 75 14.15 -2.55 3.66
N VAL A 76 13.33 -2.91 4.65
CA VAL A 76 13.40 -4.24 5.27
C VAL A 76 13.11 -5.34 4.25
N ALA A 77 12.10 -5.14 3.40
CA ALA A 77 11.73 -6.13 2.39
C ALA A 77 12.88 -6.36 1.38
N ILE A 78 13.54 -5.29 0.94
CA ILE A 78 14.69 -5.40 0.04
C ILE A 78 15.80 -6.23 0.70
N THR A 79 16.12 -5.93 1.94
CA THR A 79 17.19 -6.65 2.67
C THR A 79 16.81 -8.10 2.94
N ARG A 80 15.57 -8.32 3.38
CA ARG A 80 15.12 -9.65 3.83
C ARG A 80 14.88 -10.62 2.67
N PHE A 81 14.28 -10.15 1.60
CA PHE A 81 13.85 -11.02 0.48
C PHE A 81 14.73 -10.89 -0.76
N GLY A 82 15.59 -9.89 -0.81
CA GLY A 82 16.46 -9.68 -1.97
C GLY A 82 15.75 -9.12 -3.20
N VAL A 83 14.56 -8.56 -3.05
CA VAL A 83 13.85 -7.89 -4.14
C VAL A 83 14.54 -6.57 -4.48
N LYS A 84 14.29 -6.03 -5.67
CA LYS A 84 15.03 -4.87 -6.19
C LYS A 84 14.26 -3.58 -6.18
N LYS A 85 12.95 -3.62 -6.48
CA LYS A 85 12.15 -2.41 -6.64
C LYS A 85 10.86 -2.56 -5.88
N ILE A 86 10.49 -1.51 -5.13
CA ILE A 86 9.22 -1.49 -4.38
C ILE A 86 8.56 -0.13 -4.57
N ALA A 87 7.29 -0.14 -4.93
CA ALA A 87 6.46 1.05 -4.94
C ALA A 87 5.26 0.81 -4.06
N MET A 88 4.96 1.75 -3.17
CA MET A 88 3.82 1.65 -2.25
C MET A 88 3.09 2.97 -2.18
N SER A 89 1.77 2.90 -2.14
CA SER A 89 0.91 4.07 -1.94
C SER A 89 -0.28 3.69 -1.08
N HIS A 90 -0.70 4.58 -0.21
CA HIS A 90 -1.90 4.39 0.59
C HIS A 90 -2.75 5.67 0.56
N ARG A 91 -4.08 5.50 0.45
CA ARG A 91 -5.01 6.60 0.54
C ARG A 91 -5.12 7.10 1.98
N ILE A 92 -5.28 8.39 2.10
CA ILE A 92 -5.70 9.04 3.35
C ILE A 92 -6.97 9.83 3.04
N GLY A 93 -7.76 10.13 4.07
CA GLY A 93 -9.03 10.80 3.89
C GLY A 93 -10.14 9.83 3.48
N SER A 94 -11.09 10.32 2.72
CA SER A 94 -12.32 9.58 2.38
C SER A 94 -12.13 8.76 1.11
N VAL A 95 -12.47 7.47 1.18
CA VAL A 95 -12.35 6.52 0.06
C VAL A 95 -13.72 5.87 -0.15
N ALA A 96 -14.37 6.19 -1.26
CA ALA A 96 -15.70 5.66 -1.56
C ALA A 96 -15.63 4.17 -1.92
N ALA A 97 -16.77 3.49 -1.78
CA ALA A 97 -16.88 2.09 -2.20
C ALA A 97 -16.43 1.93 -3.65
N GLY A 98 -15.63 0.91 -3.91
CA GLY A 98 -15.07 0.63 -5.24
C GLY A 98 -13.76 1.35 -5.55
N GLU A 99 -13.35 2.32 -4.75
CA GLU A 99 -12.09 3.04 -4.97
C GLU A 99 -10.88 2.30 -4.37
N ASN A 100 -9.72 2.57 -4.96
CA ASN A 100 -8.45 1.98 -4.52
C ASN A 100 -8.02 2.55 -3.17
N ILE A 101 -7.58 1.68 -2.27
CA ILE A 101 -7.11 2.06 -0.94
C ILE A 101 -5.58 2.04 -0.87
N VAL A 102 -4.99 0.95 -1.31
CA VAL A 102 -3.56 0.69 -1.16
C VAL A 102 -3.04 -0.02 -2.39
N SER A 103 -1.83 0.34 -2.80
CA SER A 103 -1.16 -0.25 -3.95
C SER A 103 0.27 -0.61 -3.55
N ILE A 104 0.67 -1.83 -3.86
CA ILE A 104 2.02 -2.32 -3.62
C ILE A 104 2.51 -3.01 -4.88
N HIS A 105 3.69 -2.62 -5.37
CA HIS A 105 4.35 -3.28 -6.48
C HIS A 105 5.73 -3.70 -6.03
N VAL A 106 6.07 -4.96 -6.24
CA VAL A 106 7.38 -5.51 -5.93
C VAL A 106 7.97 -6.11 -7.19
N ALA A 107 9.14 -5.62 -7.59
CA ALA A 107 9.85 -6.13 -8.75
C ALA A 107 11.15 -6.80 -8.31
N SER A 108 11.44 -7.95 -8.91
CA SER A 108 12.57 -8.79 -8.53
C SER A 108 13.05 -9.57 -9.76
N PRO A 109 14.32 -10.03 -9.77
CA PRO A 109 14.78 -10.93 -10.81
C PRO A 109 13.90 -12.18 -10.94
N HIS A 110 13.43 -12.74 -9.82
CA HIS A 110 12.64 -13.97 -9.80
C HIS A 110 11.33 -13.78 -9.04
N ARG A 111 10.30 -14.55 -9.44
CA ARG A 111 8.94 -14.40 -8.89
C ARG A 111 8.79 -14.80 -7.42
N LYS A 112 9.56 -15.79 -6.97
CA LYS A 112 9.39 -16.32 -5.60
C LYS A 112 9.59 -15.21 -4.55
N GLU A 113 10.67 -14.48 -4.65
CA GLU A 113 10.99 -13.39 -3.73
C GLU A 113 9.97 -12.26 -3.84
N ALA A 114 9.49 -11.99 -5.05
CA ALA A 114 8.49 -10.95 -5.29
C ALA A 114 7.16 -11.28 -4.59
N PHE A 115 6.69 -12.53 -4.68
CA PHE A 115 5.49 -12.96 -3.96
C PHE A 115 5.67 -12.87 -2.45
N GLN A 116 6.78 -13.36 -1.94
CA GLN A 116 7.07 -13.35 -0.51
C GLN A 116 7.11 -11.92 0.04
N ALA A 117 7.79 -11.03 -0.64
CA ALA A 117 7.92 -9.65 -0.21
C ALA A 117 6.60 -8.91 -0.27
N CYS A 118 5.81 -9.11 -1.32
CA CYS A 118 4.52 -8.43 -1.47
C CYS A 118 3.55 -8.85 -0.34
N GLU A 119 3.45 -10.13 -0.06
CA GLU A 119 2.61 -10.63 1.05
C GLU A 119 3.07 -10.06 2.39
N TRP A 120 4.37 -10.12 2.65
CA TRP A 120 4.93 -9.59 3.89
C TRP A 120 4.66 -8.08 4.04
N LEU A 121 4.82 -7.33 2.95
CA LEU A 121 4.61 -5.88 2.97
C LEU A 121 3.17 -5.50 3.33
N ILE A 122 2.17 -6.17 2.71
CA ILE A 122 0.78 -5.84 3.05
C ILE A 122 0.44 -6.25 4.48
N ASP A 123 0.95 -7.38 4.95
CA ASP A 123 0.72 -7.82 6.32
C ASP A 123 1.33 -6.83 7.33
N GLU A 124 2.56 -6.41 7.11
CA GLU A 124 3.25 -5.48 8.01
C GLU A 124 2.67 -4.07 7.93
N LEU A 125 2.24 -3.65 6.75
CA LEU A 125 1.57 -2.36 6.60
C LEU A 125 0.32 -2.31 7.48
N LYS A 126 -0.48 -3.37 7.47
CA LYS A 126 -1.68 -3.45 8.30
C LYS A 126 -1.40 -3.41 9.79
N LEU A 127 -0.23 -3.91 10.20
CA LEU A 127 0.17 -3.92 11.61
C LEU A 127 0.83 -2.62 12.06
N GLN A 128 1.65 -2.01 11.20
CA GLN A 128 2.57 -0.94 11.61
C GLN A 128 2.20 0.45 11.10
N ALA A 129 1.41 0.57 10.05
CA ALA A 129 1.10 1.87 9.51
C ALA A 129 0.28 2.69 10.52
N PRO A 130 0.67 3.95 10.78
CA PRO A 130 -0.04 4.81 11.72
C PRO A 130 -1.30 5.39 11.06
N ILE A 131 -2.25 4.52 10.76
CA ILE A 131 -3.49 4.82 10.06
C ILE A 131 -4.65 4.23 10.84
N TRP A 132 -5.70 5.02 11.02
CA TRP A 132 -6.96 4.59 11.65
C TRP A 132 -8.07 4.63 10.62
N LYS A 133 -8.93 3.61 10.65
CA LYS A 133 -10.00 3.43 9.68
C LYS A 133 -11.36 3.57 10.34
N LYS A 134 -12.20 4.46 9.81
CA LYS A 134 -13.60 4.56 10.16
C LYS A 134 -14.46 4.07 9.00
N GLU A 135 -15.38 3.16 9.28
CA GLU A 135 -16.33 2.66 8.30
C GLU A 135 -17.62 3.45 8.38
N VAL A 136 -18.09 3.96 7.25
CA VAL A 136 -19.39 4.62 7.14
C VAL A 136 -20.29 3.73 6.28
N SER A 137 -21.36 3.22 6.89
CA SER A 137 -22.28 2.27 6.26
C SER A 137 -23.73 2.69 6.46
N GLU A 138 -24.65 1.90 5.92
CA GLU A 138 -26.09 2.13 6.10
C GLU A 138 -26.53 2.09 7.57
N THR A 139 -25.73 1.45 8.47
CA THR A 139 -26.06 1.37 9.89
C THR A 139 -25.33 2.43 10.73
N GLY A 140 -24.56 3.31 10.12
CA GLY A 140 -23.86 4.39 10.80
C GLY A 140 -22.35 4.32 10.69
N GLU A 141 -21.65 4.95 11.62
CA GLU A 141 -20.20 5.04 11.60
C GLU A 141 -19.58 4.18 12.69
N SER A 142 -18.46 3.56 12.40
CA SER A 142 -17.69 2.81 13.41
C SER A 142 -16.19 2.81 13.10
N TRP A 143 -15.39 3.04 14.14
CA TRP A 143 -13.94 2.87 14.03
C TRP A 143 -13.62 1.39 14.01
N LYS A 144 -12.72 1.00 13.12
CA LYS A 144 -12.26 -0.39 12.99
C LYS A 144 -10.88 -0.54 13.62
N ALA A 145 -10.66 -1.63 14.33
CA ALA A 145 -9.36 -1.98 14.86
C ALA A 145 -8.47 -2.48 13.73
N GLY A 146 -7.33 -1.82 13.54
CA GLY A 146 -6.39 -2.16 12.48
C GLY A 146 -6.92 -1.87 11.09
N LEU A 147 -6.17 -2.29 10.07
CA LEU A 147 -6.50 -2.09 8.67
C LEU A 147 -7.02 -3.37 7.98
N GLY A 148 -6.98 -4.45 8.67
CA GLY A 148 -7.46 -5.76 8.19
C GLY A 148 -8.93 -5.98 8.36
#